data_6a5601682c6c288b3f6671bdf1164060
#
_entry.id   6a5601682c6c288b3f6671bdf1164060
#
_cell.length_a   1.000
_cell.length_b   1.000
_cell.length_c   1.000
_cell.angle_alpha   90.00
_cell.angle_beta   90.00
_cell.angle_gamma   90.00
#
_symmetry.space_group_name_H-M   'P 1'
#
loop_
_entity.id
_entity.type
_entity.pdbx_description
1 polymer ?
#
loop_
_entity_poly.entity_id
_entity_poly.type
_entity_poly.pdbx_seq_one_letter_code
_entity_poly.pdbx_strand_id
1 'polypeptide(L)'
;MKKVVLIGASGFVGSAILNEALNRGFHVTAVVRHPEKIRIENENLEVKRADVSSLDEVCKVCKGADAVISAFNPGWNNPDIYKETIEVYLTIIDGVKKAGVNRFLMVGGAGSLFIAPGIRLVDSGEVPEKILPGVRALSDFYLDFLKKEKEVDWVFFSPAADMAPGVRTGRYRLGKDEMIVDMVGNSPISVEDYAAAMIDELEKPEHHQERFTIGY
;
A
#
# COMPACT_ATOMS: atom_id res chain seq x y z
N MET A 1 5.26 17.72 -13.61
CA MET A 1 5.81 16.70 -12.71
C MET A 1 4.71 16.33 -11.72
N LYS A 2 4.36 15.05 -11.57
CA LYS A 2 3.26 14.65 -10.67
C LYS A 2 3.69 14.81 -9.22
N LYS A 3 2.79 15.34 -8.39
CA LYS A 3 2.96 15.49 -6.93
C LYS A 3 2.28 14.32 -6.23
N VAL A 4 3.02 13.56 -5.46
CA VAL A 4 2.52 12.37 -4.78
C VAL A 4 2.69 12.51 -3.28
N VAL A 5 1.64 12.22 -2.54
CA VAL A 5 1.72 12.05 -1.09
C VAL A 5 1.94 10.56 -0.80
N LEU A 6 2.98 10.24 -0.04
CA LEU A 6 3.28 8.87 0.40
C LEU A 6 3.15 8.78 1.92
N ILE A 7 2.08 8.14 2.37
CA ILE A 7 1.83 7.85 3.78
C ILE A 7 2.60 6.58 4.17
N GLY A 8 3.30 6.62 5.31
CA GLY A 8 4.08 5.49 5.79
C GLY A 8 5.45 5.33 5.10
N ALA A 9 5.99 6.40 4.55
CA ALA A 9 7.23 6.42 3.76
C ALA A 9 8.49 5.90 4.48
N SER A 10 8.48 5.82 5.82
CA SER A 10 9.62 5.30 6.61
C SER A 10 9.52 3.80 6.92
N GLY A 11 8.42 3.14 6.52
CA GLY A 11 8.22 1.70 6.70
C GLY A 11 8.97 0.87 5.66
N PHE A 12 8.94 -0.47 5.82
CA PHE A 12 9.60 -1.41 4.91
C PHE A 12 9.20 -1.20 3.44
N VAL A 13 7.90 -1.27 3.16
CA VAL A 13 7.39 -1.08 1.79
C VAL A 13 7.43 0.39 1.37
N GLY A 14 7.05 1.30 2.30
CA GLY A 14 7.01 2.73 2.00
C GLY A 14 8.36 3.32 1.62
N SER A 15 9.46 2.85 2.22
CA SER A 15 10.81 3.32 1.86
C SER A 15 11.24 2.87 0.47
N ALA A 16 10.87 1.67 0.04
CA ALA A 16 11.11 1.20 -1.32
C ALA A 16 10.32 2.01 -2.35
N ILE A 17 9.02 2.28 -2.07
CA ILE A 17 8.18 3.13 -2.92
C ILE A 17 8.73 4.56 -2.99
N LEU A 18 9.19 5.11 -1.85
CA LEU A 18 9.81 6.44 -1.81
C LEU A 18 11.01 6.52 -2.73
N ASN A 19 11.94 5.56 -2.62
CA ASN A 19 13.13 5.49 -3.45
C ASN A 19 12.79 5.40 -4.94
N GLU A 20 11.88 4.51 -5.31
CA GLU A 20 11.46 4.32 -6.71
C GLU A 20 10.79 5.58 -7.27
N ALA A 21 9.91 6.23 -6.51
CA ALA A 21 9.23 7.46 -6.93
C ALA A 21 10.24 8.62 -7.15
N LEU A 22 11.19 8.80 -6.23
CA LEU A 22 12.23 9.82 -6.36
C LEU A 22 13.16 9.54 -7.55
N ASN A 23 13.55 8.28 -7.75
CA ASN A 23 14.39 7.88 -8.89
C ASN A 23 13.69 8.13 -10.25
N ARG A 24 12.37 8.12 -10.28
CA ARG A 24 11.56 8.47 -11.47
C ARG A 24 11.19 9.95 -11.55
N GLY A 25 11.71 10.78 -10.65
CA GLY A 25 11.54 12.23 -10.69
C GLY A 25 10.17 12.73 -10.23
N PHE A 26 9.45 11.97 -9.43
CA PHE A 26 8.22 12.46 -8.78
C PHE A 26 8.55 13.46 -7.67
N HIS A 27 7.69 14.46 -7.50
CA HIS A 27 7.69 15.24 -6.26
C HIS A 27 6.93 14.49 -5.18
N VAL A 28 7.62 14.07 -4.12
CA VAL A 28 7.06 13.25 -3.06
C VAL A 28 6.95 14.03 -1.76
N THR A 29 5.74 14.13 -1.22
CA THR A 29 5.51 14.51 0.16
C THR A 29 5.44 13.23 1.00
N ALA A 30 6.52 12.92 1.71
CA ALA A 30 6.61 11.77 2.61
C ALA A 30 5.94 12.09 3.94
N VAL A 31 4.83 11.41 4.25
CA VAL A 31 4.07 11.60 5.50
C VAL A 31 4.42 10.50 6.48
N VAL A 32 4.99 10.87 7.63
CA VAL A 32 5.49 9.96 8.64
C VAL A 32 5.24 10.49 10.07
N ARG A 33 5.19 9.60 11.05
CA ARG A 33 5.17 9.97 12.48
C ARG A 33 6.53 10.47 13.00
N HIS A 34 7.59 9.98 12.40
CA HIS A 34 8.99 10.16 12.80
C HIS A 34 9.83 10.63 11.61
N PRO A 35 9.85 11.95 11.28
CA PRO A 35 10.60 12.50 10.15
C PRO A 35 12.10 12.16 10.16
N GLU A 36 12.69 12.04 11.33
CA GLU A 36 14.09 11.70 11.56
C GLU A 36 14.50 10.32 11.02
N LYS A 37 13.54 9.46 10.69
CA LYS A 37 13.77 8.15 10.05
C LYS A 37 14.00 8.25 8.55
N ILE A 38 13.61 9.36 7.91
CA ILE A 38 13.89 9.62 6.50
C ILE A 38 15.24 10.32 6.42
N ARG A 39 16.25 9.63 5.89
CA ARG A 39 17.63 10.14 5.77
C ARG A 39 18.03 10.48 4.34
N ILE A 40 17.05 10.41 3.42
CA ILE A 40 17.27 10.71 2.01
C ILE A 40 17.24 12.22 1.83
N GLU A 41 18.27 12.77 1.17
CA GLU A 41 18.29 14.15 0.68
C GLU A 41 18.01 14.16 -0.81
N ASN A 42 16.91 14.80 -1.21
CA ASN A 42 16.51 14.92 -2.61
C ASN A 42 15.69 16.19 -2.78
N GLU A 43 15.94 16.96 -3.83
CA GLU A 43 15.25 18.21 -4.11
C GLU A 43 13.74 18.04 -4.37
N ASN A 44 13.32 16.83 -4.77
CA ASN A 44 11.93 16.47 -5.01
C ASN A 44 11.25 15.83 -3.79
N LEU A 45 11.89 15.83 -2.61
CA LEU A 45 11.35 15.25 -1.38
C LEU A 45 11.02 16.34 -0.36
N GLU A 46 9.76 16.34 0.07
CA GLU A 46 9.32 17.05 1.26
C GLU A 46 8.91 16.05 2.34
N VAL A 47 9.46 16.17 3.56
CA VAL A 47 9.09 15.29 4.67
C VAL A 47 8.17 16.03 5.63
N LYS A 48 6.98 15.46 5.87
CA LYS A 48 5.97 16.03 6.80
C LYS A 48 5.66 15.06 7.93
N ARG A 49 5.61 15.62 9.14
CA ARG A 49 5.02 14.93 10.28
C ARG A 49 3.52 15.11 10.26
N ALA A 50 2.75 14.01 10.28
CA ALA A 50 1.31 14.05 10.47
C ALA A 50 0.80 12.77 11.14
N ASP A 51 -0.28 12.92 11.90
CA ASP A 51 -1.06 11.82 12.44
C ASP A 51 -2.19 11.47 11.46
N VAL A 52 -2.06 10.32 10.81
CA VAL A 52 -3.04 9.87 9.81
C VAL A 52 -4.33 9.30 10.41
N SER A 53 -4.44 9.23 11.73
CA SER A 53 -5.71 9.03 12.44
C SER A 53 -6.55 10.31 12.55
N SER A 54 -5.97 11.48 12.20
CA SER A 54 -6.64 12.77 12.16
C SER A 54 -7.09 13.12 10.75
N LEU A 55 -8.39 13.18 10.53
CA LEU A 55 -9.00 13.55 9.25
C LEU A 55 -8.47 14.90 8.71
N ASP A 56 -8.34 15.88 9.59
CA ASP A 56 -7.91 17.22 9.19
C ASP A 56 -6.42 17.25 8.81
N GLU A 57 -5.58 16.47 9.49
CA GLU A 57 -4.17 16.34 9.14
C GLU A 57 -3.99 15.63 7.80
N VAL A 58 -4.73 14.53 7.57
CA VAL A 58 -4.71 13.83 6.27
C VAL A 58 -5.15 14.77 5.15
N CYS A 59 -6.30 15.45 5.32
CA CYS A 59 -6.78 16.42 4.35
C CYS A 59 -5.73 17.50 4.05
N LYS A 60 -5.09 18.06 5.08
CA LYS A 60 -4.08 19.11 4.95
C LYS A 60 -2.86 18.64 4.16
N VAL A 61 -2.33 17.44 4.46
CA VAL A 61 -1.11 16.94 3.78
C VAL A 61 -1.39 16.47 2.36
N CYS A 62 -2.61 16.01 2.05
CA CYS A 62 -3.01 15.56 0.72
C CYS A 62 -3.40 16.69 -0.23
N LYS A 63 -3.67 17.90 0.29
CA LYS A 63 -4.17 19.01 -0.54
C LYS A 63 -3.22 19.39 -1.66
N GLY A 64 -3.74 19.36 -2.90
CA GLY A 64 -2.98 19.73 -4.11
C GLY A 64 -2.04 18.62 -4.62
N ALA A 65 -2.14 17.40 -4.11
CA ALA A 65 -1.51 16.23 -4.68
C ALA A 65 -2.28 15.69 -5.89
N ASP A 66 -1.57 15.11 -6.85
CA ASP A 66 -2.17 14.41 -7.99
C ASP A 66 -2.62 12.99 -7.61
N ALA A 67 -1.92 12.38 -6.65
CA ALA A 67 -2.23 11.05 -6.12
C ALA A 67 -1.74 10.89 -4.68
N VAL A 68 -2.35 9.95 -3.97
CA VAL A 68 -1.92 9.51 -2.64
C VAL A 68 -1.59 8.02 -2.69
N ILE A 69 -0.43 7.65 -2.19
CA ILE A 69 -0.05 6.25 -1.94
C ILE A 69 -0.04 6.03 -0.42
N SER A 70 -0.67 4.97 0.04
CA SER A 70 -0.63 4.60 1.46
C SER A 70 0.03 3.25 1.67
N ALA A 71 1.16 3.27 2.39
CA ALA A 71 1.84 2.12 2.98
C ALA A 71 1.69 2.14 4.52
N PHE A 72 0.54 2.63 5.00
CA PHE A 72 0.26 2.69 6.44
C PHE A 72 0.14 1.28 7.03
N ASN A 73 0.78 1.10 8.18
CA ASN A 73 0.61 -0.06 9.04
C ASN A 73 0.79 0.40 10.51
N PRO A 74 -0.15 0.08 11.41
CA PRO A 74 -0.04 0.50 12.81
C PRO A 74 1.11 -0.19 13.57
N GLY A 75 1.68 -1.25 13.00
CA GLY A 75 2.79 -2.02 13.55
C GLY A 75 2.39 -3.44 13.91
N TRP A 76 3.20 -4.43 13.49
CA TRP A 76 2.92 -5.87 13.68
C TRP A 76 2.91 -6.33 15.15
N ASN A 77 3.44 -5.53 16.07
CA ASN A 77 3.41 -5.81 17.52
C ASN A 77 2.29 -5.03 18.24
N ASN A 78 1.45 -4.30 17.50
CA ASN A 78 0.32 -3.58 18.08
C ASN A 78 -0.82 -4.55 18.40
N PRO A 79 -1.28 -4.67 19.66
CA PRO A 79 -2.38 -5.55 20.02
C PRO A 79 -3.71 -5.15 19.38
N ASP A 80 -3.88 -3.86 19.04
CA ASP A 80 -5.07 -3.30 18.42
C ASP A 80 -4.95 -3.20 16.89
N ILE A 81 -3.97 -3.89 16.27
CA ILE A 81 -3.66 -3.80 14.84
C ILE A 81 -4.89 -3.97 13.95
N TYR A 82 -5.80 -4.89 14.29
CA TYR A 82 -7.02 -5.12 13.52
C TYR A 82 -7.90 -3.86 13.49
N LYS A 83 -8.22 -3.34 14.66
CA LYS A 83 -9.09 -2.18 14.81
C LYS A 83 -8.47 -0.92 14.21
N GLU A 84 -7.22 -0.63 14.57
CA GLU A 84 -6.53 0.57 14.09
C GLU A 84 -6.32 0.55 12.57
N THR A 85 -6.07 -0.60 11.96
CA THR A 85 -5.95 -0.68 10.50
C THR A 85 -7.23 -0.21 9.82
N ILE A 86 -8.39 -0.70 10.26
CA ILE A 86 -9.68 -0.35 9.66
C ILE A 86 -10.00 1.13 9.90
N GLU A 87 -9.94 1.60 11.14
CA GLU A 87 -10.30 2.97 11.51
C GLU A 87 -9.42 4.01 10.81
N VAL A 88 -8.11 3.76 10.77
CA VAL A 88 -7.18 4.72 10.15
C VAL A 88 -7.30 4.72 8.63
N TYR A 89 -7.51 3.58 7.98
CA TYR A 89 -7.74 3.58 6.53
C TYR A 89 -9.05 4.26 6.13
N LEU A 90 -10.11 4.13 6.92
CA LEU A 90 -11.34 4.92 6.71
C LEU A 90 -11.04 6.42 6.82
N THR A 91 -10.30 6.84 7.84
CA THR A 91 -9.87 8.24 8.02
C THR A 91 -9.01 8.74 6.87
N ILE A 92 -8.07 7.91 6.38
CA ILE A 92 -7.21 8.24 5.23
C ILE A 92 -8.06 8.47 3.99
N ILE A 93 -8.99 7.57 3.66
CA ILE A 93 -9.85 7.71 2.47
C ILE A 93 -10.71 8.97 2.57
N ASP A 94 -11.34 9.22 3.73
CA ASP A 94 -12.15 10.43 3.93
C ASP A 94 -11.31 11.70 3.83
N GLY A 95 -10.08 11.68 4.34
CA GLY A 95 -9.14 12.80 4.22
C GLY A 95 -8.70 13.06 2.77
N VAL A 96 -8.46 12.00 2.00
CA VAL A 96 -8.14 12.06 0.56
C VAL A 96 -9.32 12.67 -0.21
N LYS A 97 -10.55 12.22 0.06
CA LYS A 97 -11.78 12.77 -0.53
C LYS A 97 -11.94 14.25 -0.19
N LYS A 98 -11.82 14.62 1.09
CA LYS A 98 -11.91 16.00 1.57
C LYS A 98 -10.84 16.92 0.97
N ALA A 99 -9.66 16.38 0.66
CA ALA A 99 -8.58 17.09 -0.02
C ALA A 99 -8.82 17.29 -1.52
N GLY A 100 -9.82 16.65 -2.10
CA GLY A 100 -10.13 16.68 -3.53
C GLY A 100 -9.16 15.85 -4.39
N VAL A 101 -8.47 14.87 -3.80
CA VAL A 101 -7.59 13.97 -4.55
C VAL A 101 -8.38 12.74 -4.99
N ASN A 102 -8.40 12.48 -6.29
CA ASN A 102 -9.18 11.37 -6.84
C ASN A 102 -8.40 10.04 -6.88
N ARG A 103 -7.07 10.07 -7.08
CA ARG A 103 -6.26 8.86 -7.24
C ARG A 103 -5.65 8.41 -5.92
N PHE A 104 -5.99 7.18 -5.48
CA PHE A 104 -5.52 6.59 -4.24
C PHE A 104 -4.99 5.17 -4.47
N LEU A 105 -3.71 4.93 -4.20
CA LEU A 105 -3.08 3.61 -4.29
C LEU A 105 -2.77 3.11 -2.87
N MET A 106 -3.26 1.92 -2.56
CA MET A 106 -3.08 1.31 -1.25
C MET A 106 -2.13 0.11 -1.35
N VAL A 107 -1.10 0.09 -0.52
CA VAL A 107 -0.37 -1.14 -0.23
C VAL A 107 -1.32 -2.09 0.47
N GLY A 108 -1.72 -3.12 -0.25
CA GLY A 108 -2.65 -4.12 0.23
C GLY A 108 -1.97 -5.24 1.03
N GLY A 109 -2.68 -6.35 1.14
CA GLY A 109 -2.19 -7.58 1.74
C GLY A 109 -2.51 -8.79 0.87
N ALA A 110 -1.74 -9.87 1.02
CA ALA A 110 -1.99 -11.14 0.34
C ALA A 110 -3.18 -11.91 0.93
N GLY A 111 -3.60 -11.59 2.16
CA GLY A 111 -4.59 -12.36 2.91
C GLY A 111 -5.93 -12.59 2.19
N SER A 112 -6.39 -11.63 1.38
CA SER A 112 -7.63 -11.76 0.62
C SER A 112 -7.47 -12.40 -0.75
N LEU A 113 -6.25 -12.78 -1.16
CA LEU A 113 -6.00 -13.53 -2.40
C LEU A 113 -6.47 -14.98 -2.25
N PHE A 114 -7.02 -15.53 -3.33
CA PHE A 114 -7.37 -16.95 -3.40
C PHE A 114 -6.13 -17.80 -3.62
N ILE A 115 -5.96 -18.83 -2.78
CA ILE A 115 -4.93 -19.86 -2.91
C ILE A 115 -5.47 -21.15 -3.51
N ALA A 116 -6.79 -21.33 -3.48
CA ALA A 116 -7.54 -22.40 -4.10
C ALA A 116 -8.97 -21.90 -4.38
N PRO A 117 -9.78 -22.60 -5.19
CA PRO A 117 -11.15 -22.19 -5.47
C PRO A 117 -11.96 -21.95 -4.19
N GLY A 118 -12.35 -20.70 -3.94
CA GLY A 118 -13.13 -20.29 -2.79
C GLY A 118 -12.38 -20.19 -1.45
N ILE A 119 -11.07 -20.47 -1.42
CA ILE A 119 -10.24 -20.42 -0.20
C ILE A 119 -9.26 -19.27 -0.30
N ARG A 120 -9.39 -18.29 0.60
CA ARG A 120 -8.42 -17.16 0.71
C ARG A 120 -7.29 -17.52 1.65
N LEU A 121 -6.12 -16.93 1.44
CA LEU A 121 -4.96 -17.15 2.29
C LEU A 121 -5.27 -16.92 3.79
N VAL A 122 -6.02 -15.86 4.11
CA VAL A 122 -6.37 -15.53 5.51
C VAL A 122 -7.25 -16.58 6.19
N ASP A 123 -7.95 -17.42 5.43
CA ASP A 123 -8.87 -18.45 5.91
C ASP A 123 -8.28 -19.86 5.82
N SER A 124 -7.07 -20.02 5.27
CA SER A 124 -6.42 -21.31 5.04
C SER A 124 -5.81 -21.96 6.29
N GLY A 125 -5.54 -21.15 7.32
CA GLY A 125 -4.75 -21.58 8.48
C GLY A 125 -3.23 -21.52 8.29
N GLU A 126 -2.75 -21.08 7.12
CA GLU A 126 -1.30 -21.00 6.81
C GLU A 126 -0.67 -19.68 7.33
N VAL A 127 -1.50 -18.68 7.62
CA VAL A 127 -1.00 -17.39 8.14
C VAL A 127 -0.57 -17.54 9.59
N PRO A 128 0.68 -17.19 9.97
CA PRO A 128 1.13 -17.26 11.34
C PRO A 128 0.24 -16.45 12.29
N GLU A 129 -0.12 -17.03 13.44
CA GLU A 129 -1.03 -16.41 14.42
C GLU A 129 -0.62 -14.99 14.83
N LYS A 130 0.69 -14.75 14.95
CA LYS A 130 1.25 -13.44 15.33
C LYS A 130 0.84 -12.31 14.38
N ILE A 131 0.71 -12.58 13.08
CA ILE A 131 0.39 -11.56 12.07
C ILE A 131 -1.05 -11.66 11.57
N LEU A 132 -1.75 -12.74 11.90
CA LEU A 132 -3.10 -13.00 11.42
C LEU A 132 -4.08 -11.83 11.67
N PRO A 133 -4.10 -11.15 12.83
CA PRO A 133 -5.00 -10.02 13.03
C PRO A 133 -4.79 -8.88 12.02
N GLY A 134 -3.54 -8.54 11.70
CA GLY A 134 -3.23 -7.51 10.72
C GLY A 134 -3.52 -7.93 9.27
N VAL A 135 -3.26 -9.21 8.94
CA VAL A 135 -3.60 -9.78 7.62
C VAL A 135 -5.12 -9.80 7.42
N ARG A 136 -5.86 -10.18 8.47
CA ARG A 136 -7.33 -10.19 8.44
C ARG A 136 -7.87 -8.77 8.32
N ALA A 137 -7.33 -7.80 9.06
CA ALA A 137 -7.76 -6.41 8.99
C ALA A 137 -7.69 -5.83 7.56
N LEU A 138 -6.58 -6.06 6.85
CA LEU A 138 -6.45 -5.62 5.46
C LEU A 138 -7.40 -6.36 4.51
N SER A 139 -7.64 -7.66 4.75
CA SER A 139 -8.60 -8.44 3.97
C SER A 139 -10.02 -7.95 4.14
N ASP A 140 -10.45 -7.75 5.39
CA ASP A 140 -11.80 -7.30 5.73
C ASP A 140 -12.00 -5.84 5.29
N PHE A 141 -10.99 -4.98 5.47
CA PHE A 141 -11.02 -3.61 4.95
C PHE A 141 -11.26 -3.57 3.44
N TYR A 142 -10.52 -4.38 2.68
CA TYR A 142 -10.72 -4.48 1.23
C TYR A 142 -12.13 -4.94 0.87
N LEU A 143 -12.60 -6.03 1.49
CA LEU A 143 -13.86 -6.70 1.13
C LEU A 143 -15.10 -5.91 1.59
N ASP A 144 -15.06 -5.35 2.79
CA ASP A 144 -16.23 -4.78 3.45
C ASP A 144 -16.35 -3.27 3.26
N PHE A 145 -15.23 -2.58 3.01
CA PHE A 145 -15.22 -1.12 2.89
C PHE A 145 -14.72 -0.67 1.51
N LEU A 146 -13.50 -0.99 1.12
CA LEU A 146 -12.87 -0.41 -0.07
C LEU A 146 -13.61 -0.77 -1.36
N LYS A 147 -14.07 -2.00 -1.52
CA LYS A 147 -14.88 -2.42 -2.68
C LYS A 147 -16.20 -1.65 -2.83
N LYS A 148 -16.68 -1.05 -1.75
CA LYS A 148 -17.93 -0.25 -1.74
C LYS A 148 -17.67 1.23 -1.99
N GLU A 149 -16.40 1.68 -1.90
CA GLU A 149 -16.02 3.06 -2.17
C GLU A 149 -16.17 3.39 -3.66
N LYS A 150 -16.85 4.50 -3.99
CA LYS A 150 -17.16 4.91 -5.36
C LYS A 150 -16.72 6.32 -5.72
N GLU A 151 -16.33 7.12 -4.71
CA GLU A 151 -15.98 8.52 -4.90
C GLU A 151 -14.48 8.72 -5.18
N VAL A 152 -13.66 7.70 -4.88
CA VAL A 152 -12.22 7.71 -5.10
C VAL A 152 -11.84 6.65 -6.12
N ASP A 153 -10.95 6.97 -7.03
CA ASP A 153 -10.32 5.99 -7.93
C ASP A 153 -9.19 5.28 -7.19
N TRP A 154 -9.59 4.24 -6.45
CA TRP A 154 -8.69 3.47 -5.62
C TRP A 154 -8.11 2.25 -6.33
N VAL A 155 -6.92 1.88 -5.89
CA VAL A 155 -6.27 0.60 -6.23
C VAL A 155 -5.84 -0.08 -4.94
N PHE A 156 -6.15 -1.38 -4.81
CA PHE A 156 -5.65 -2.23 -3.74
C PHE A 156 -4.59 -3.17 -4.30
N PHE A 157 -3.31 -2.83 -4.11
CA PHE A 157 -2.22 -3.62 -4.65
C PHE A 157 -1.78 -4.70 -3.65
N SER A 158 -2.24 -5.93 -3.87
CA SER A 158 -1.88 -7.09 -3.05
C SER A 158 -0.45 -7.54 -3.38
N PRO A 159 0.44 -7.66 -2.39
CA PRO A 159 1.75 -8.27 -2.61
C PRO A 159 1.63 -9.80 -2.78
N ALA A 160 2.71 -10.43 -3.22
CA ALA A 160 2.96 -11.84 -3.00
C ALA A 160 3.02 -12.16 -1.49
N ALA A 161 2.82 -13.43 -1.09
CA ALA A 161 2.82 -13.81 0.32
C ALA A 161 4.20 -13.58 0.99
N ASP A 162 5.27 -13.81 0.25
CA ASP A 162 6.67 -13.70 0.72
C ASP A 162 7.36 -12.49 0.10
N MET A 163 7.02 -11.29 0.59
CA MET A 163 7.69 -10.07 0.18
C MET A 163 8.91 -9.80 1.05
N ALA A 164 10.09 -9.76 0.43
CA ALA A 164 11.38 -9.57 1.10
C ALA A 164 12.26 -8.53 0.40
N PRO A 165 13.31 -8.01 1.06
CA PRO A 165 14.34 -7.24 0.37
C PRO A 165 15.00 -8.07 -0.72
N GLY A 166 15.28 -7.47 -1.88
CA GLY A 166 15.88 -8.18 -3.00
C GLY A 166 16.47 -7.24 -4.04
N VAL A 167 16.24 -7.54 -5.29
CA VAL A 167 16.74 -6.76 -6.43
C VAL A 167 15.57 -6.29 -7.28
N ARG A 168 15.64 -5.06 -7.75
CA ARG A 168 14.71 -4.53 -8.76
C ARG A 168 15.03 -5.16 -10.11
N THR A 169 14.31 -6.20 -10.44
CA THR A 169 14.52 -6.94 -11.70
C THR A 169 13.69 -6.37 -12.86
N GLY A 170 12.53 -5.78 -12.57
CA GLY A 170 11.53 -5.39 -13.54
C GLY A 170 10.89 -6.58 -14.28
N ARG A 171 11.03 -7.80 -13.74
CA ARG A 171 10.50 -9.03 -14.32
C ARG A 171 9.61 -9.74 -13.31
N TYR A 172 8.31 -9.55 -13.43
CA TYR A 172 7.29 -10.10 -12.55
C TYR A 172 6.01 -10.37 -13.34
N ARG A 173 5.12 -11.10 -12.75
CA ARG A 173 3.77 -11.32 -13.26
C ARG A 173 2.78 -10.48 -12.47
N LEU A 174 1.78 -9.94 -13.16
CA LEU A 174 0.64 -9.29 -12.53
C LEU A 174 -0.59 -10.20 -12.66
N GLY A 175 -1.45 -10.16 -11.67
CA GLY A 175 -2.69 -10.91 -11.61
C GLY A 175 -3.79 -10.13 -10.91
N LYS A 176 -4.94 -10.76 -10.70
CA LYS A 176 -6.08 -10.11 -10.03
C LYS A 176 -6.34 -10.70 -8.65
N ASP A 177 -7.11 -11.76 -8.56
CA ASP A 177 -7.65 -12.28 -7.31
C ASP A 177 -6.94 -13.54 -6.81
N GLU A 178 -6.25 -14.26 -7.70
CA GLU A 178 -5.49 -15.45 -7.34
C GLU A 178 -4.06 -15.08 -6.93
N MET A 179 -3.55 -15.76 -5.91
CA MET A 179 -2.16 -15.63 -5.51
C MET A 179 -1.24 -16.17 -6.62
N ILE A 180 -0.25 -15.38 -7.00
CA ILE A 180 0.75 -15.81 -7.97
C ILE A 180 1.79 -16.67 -7.24
N VAL A 181 2.04 -17.86 -7.76
CA VAL A 181 3.03 -18.78 -7.21
C VAL A 181 4.06 -19.19 -8.27
N ASP A 182 5.25 -19.52 -7.83
CA ASP A 182 6.30 -20.12 -8.65
C ASP A 182 6.03 -21.61 -8.96
N MET A 183 6.94 -22.26 -9.66
CA MET A 183 6.80 -23.67 -10.06
C MET A 183 6.81 -24.67 -8.88
N VAL A 184 7.24 -24.23 -7.69
CA VAL A 184 7.28 -25.06 -6.48
C VAL A 184 6.23 -24.65 -5.43
N GLY A 185 5.36 -23.71 -5.79
CA GLY A 185 4.21 -23.30 -4.97
C GLY A 185 4.49 -22.15 -4.00
N ASN A 186 5.67 -21.52 -4.02
CA ASN A 186 5.97 -20.34 -3.23
C ASN A 186 5.42 -19.08 -3.91
N SER A 187 5.16 -18.04 -3.13
CA SER A 187 4.69 -16.75 -3.64
C SER A 187 5.68 -15.63 -3.27
N PRO A 188 6.83 -15.54 -3.94
CA PRO A 188 7.85 -14.54 -3.64
C PRO A 188 7.71 -13.27 -4.49
N ILE A 189 8.16 -12.14 -3.92
CA ILE A 189 8.42 -10.89 -4.62
C ILE A 189 9.47 -10.06 -3.87
N SER A 190 10.35 -9.36 -4.58
CA SER A 190 11.17 -8.34 -3.95
C SER A 190 10.36 -7.09 -3.67
N VAL A 191 10.64 -6.41 -2.55
CA VAL A 191 9.99 -5.13 -2.24
C VAL A 191 10.33 -4.06 -3.28
N GLU A 192 11.47 -4.18 -3.94
CA GLU A 192 11.93 -3.31 -5.01
C GLU A 192 11.09 -3.47 -6.29
N ASP A 193 10.76 -4.71 -6.67
CA ASP A 193 9.87 -4.95 -7.81
C ASP A 193 8.42 -4.60 -7.49
N TYR A 194 7.98 -4.84 -6.24
CA TYR A 194 6.67 -4.36 -5.78
C TYR A 194 6.58 -2.83 -5.87
N ALA A 195 7.61 -2.11 -5.41
CA ALA A 195 7.67 -0.66 -5.50
C ALA A 195 7.70 -0.17 -6.96
N ALA A 196 8.45 -0.85 -7.83
CA ALA A 196 8.49 -0.55 -9.25
C ALA A 196 7.10 -0.65 -9.89
N ALA A 197 6.37 -1.76 -9.63
CA ALA A 197 5.02 -1.96 -10.13
C ALA A 197 4.01 -0.94 -9.57
N MET A 198 4.15 -0.54 -8.29
CA MET A 198 3.33 0.52 -7.70
C MET A 198 3.51 1.85 -8.44
N ILE A 199 4.75 2.20 -8.82
CA ILE A 199 5.03 3.43 -9.54
C ILE A 199 4.67 3.29 -11.03
N ASP A 200 4.79 2.10 -11.64
CA ASP A 200 4.28 1.85 -12.99
C ASP A 200 2.77 2.15 -13.07
N GLU A 201 1.99 1.68 -12.09
CA GLU A 201 0.56 1.93 -11.97
C GLU A 201 0.22 3.41 -11.73
N LEU A 202 1.11 4.14 -11.05
CA LEU A 202 0.96 5.58 -10.86
C LEU A 202 1.24 6.37 -12.17
N GLU A 203 2.22 5.94 -12.96
CA GLU A 203 2.59 6.57 -14.25
C GLU A 203 1.56 6.28 -15.33
N LYS A 204 1.15 5.02 -15.42
CA LYS A 204 0.22 4.48 -16.41
C LYS A 204 -0.90 3.74 -15.70
N PRO A 205 -1.94 4.45 -15.25
CA PRO A 205 -3.07 3.83 -14.57
C PRO A 205 -3.78 2.81 -15.47
N GLU A 206 -3.72 1.54 -15.08
CA GLU A 206 -4.39 0.43 -15.77
C GLU A 206 -5.52 -0.17 -14.93
N HIS A 207 -5.49 0.09 -13.61
CA HIS A 207 -6.46 -0.43 -12.65
C HIS A 207 -7.27 0.72 -12.02
N HIS A 208 -8.60 0.57 -11.96
CA HIS A 208 -9.53 1.58 -11.46
C HIS A 208 -10.60 0.93 -10.57
N GLN A 209 -10.67 1.33 -9.30
CA GLN A 209 -11.56 0.75 -8.29
C GLN A 209 -11.49 -0.79 -8.25
N GLU A 210 -10.28 -1.31 -8.39
CA GLU A 210 -10.04 -2.75 -8.37
C GLU A 210 -8.75 -3.13 -7.64
N ARG A 211 -8.62 -4.42 -7.37
CA ARG A 211 -7.41 -5.04 -6.89
C ARG A 211 -6.58 -5.59 -8.04
N PHE A 212 -5.27 -5.53 -7.90
CA PHE A 212 -4.34 -6.38 -8.65
C PHE A 212 -3.25 -6.92 -7.71
N THR A 213 -2.52 -7.93 -8.15
CA THR A 213 -1.46 -8.59 -7.40
C THR A 213 -0.22 -8.81 -8.25
N ILE A 214 0.89 -9.16 -7.59
CA ILE A 214 2.20 -9.35 -8.19
C ILE A 214 2.88 -10.59 -7.60
N GLY A 215 3.73 -11.25 -8.38
CA GLY A 215 4.61 -12.34 -7.96
C GLY A 215 5.59 -12.75 -9.05
N TYR A 216 6.58 -13.55 -8.68
CA TYR A 216 7.51 -14.14 -9.65
C TYR A 216 6.98 -15.42 -10.27
#